data_a171af44e6779e329a3648b990ea9a0e
#
_entry.id   a171af44e6779e329a3648b990ea9a0e
#
_cell.length_a   1.000
_cell.length_b   1.000
_cell.length_c   1.000
_cell.angle_alpha   90.00
_cell.angle_beta   90.00
_cell.angle_gamma   90.00
#
_symmetry.space_group_name_H-M   'P 1'
#
loop_
_entity.id
_entity.type
_entity.pdbx_description
1 polymer ?
#
loop_
_entity_poly.entity_id
_entity_poly.type
_entity_poly.pdbx_seq_one_letter_code
_entity_poly.pdbx_strand_id
1 'polypeptide(L)'
;MKEKNLTSEQQFIKKVGTAPSPLPLAAIITDTTMTKELTKDIIQWDIKSWSKALSFWDRKIDWDKIENGLELGGREGGLSLWLALKGKTTVCSDLKEVKNTAEQLHLRYKMTSLIKYQDIDATNIPYENYFDIIVFKSIIGGIGRNDNYEIQQKVFKEIYKALKPGGKLLFAENLISSPFHQRLRKRFVNWGSSWRYVSINEMKEFLKDFSTCGIKTTGVLGTFGRNESQRNFLSTIDELILNKVCPDNWKYIAYGIAEK
;
A
#
# COMPACT_ATOMS: atom_id res chain seq x y z
N MET A 1 -25.63 43.44 9.55
CA MET A 1 -24.56 42.79 8.73
C MET A 1 -24.55 41.32 9.12
N LYS A 2 -24.90 40.42 8.17
CA LYS A 2 -24.94 38.97 8.42
C LYS A 2 -23.53 38.40 8.24
N GLU A 3 -22.94 37.85 9.29
CA GLU A 3 -21.72 37.05 9.19
C GLU A 3 -22.00 35.84 8.35
N LYS A 4 -21.24 35.67 7.25
CA LYS A 4 -21.29 34.49 6.42
C LYS A 4 -20.60 33.35 7.17
N ASN A 5 -21.34 32.30 7.48
CA ASN A 5 -20.78 31.06 7.99
C ASN A 5 -19.82 30.47 6.94
N LEU A 6 -18.56 30.37 7.31
CA LEU A 6 -17.52 29.74 6.49
C LEU A 6 -17.75 28.22 6.44
N THR A 7 -17.48 27.62 5.30
CA THR A 7 -17.53 26.16 5.14
C THR A 7 -16.47 25.49 6.01
N SER A 8 -16.63 24.19 6.31
CA SER A 8 -15.67 23.41 7.10
C SER A 8 -14.24 23.48 6.55
N GLU A 9 -14.09 23.61 5.24
CA GLU A 9 -12.83 23.77 4.53
C GLU A 9 -12.20 25.17 4.78
N GLN A 10 -13.01 26.22 4.75
CA GLN A 10 -12.58 27.59 5.03
C GLN A 10 -12.23 27.81 6.51
N GLN A 11 -12.90 27.10 7.41
CA GLN A 11 -12.55 27.09 8.84
C GLN A 11 -11.23 26.36 9.11
N PHE A 12 -10.94 25.32 8.33
CA PHE A 12 -9.68 24.57 8.39
C PHE A 12 -8.49 25.43 7.93
N ILE A 13 -8.63 26.16 6.82
CA ILE A 13 -7.59 27.07 6.29
C ILE A 13 -7.31 28.23 7.26
N LYS A 14 -8.32 28.71 7.99
CA LYS A 14 -8.19 29.82 8.97
C LYS A 14 -7.56 29.37 10.32
N LYS A 15 -7.62 28.07 10.63
CA LYS A 15 -7.06 27.47 11.85
C LYS A 15 -5.63 26.99 11.69
N VAL A 16 -5.22 26.68 10.45
CA VAL A 16 -3.84 26.41 10.06
C VAL A 16 -3.32 27.72 9.47
N GLY A 17 -2.80 28.59 10.34
CA GLY A 17 -2.13 29.82 9.89
C GLY A 17 -1.18 29.51 8.73
N THR A 18 -0.99 30.50 7.82
CA THR A 18 -0.10 30.46 6.66
C THR A 18 1.05 29.50 6.90
N ALA A 19 1.11 28.44 6.06
CA ALA A 19 2.13 27.41 6.16
C ALA A 19 3.49 28.06 6.44
N PRO A 20 4.22 27.61 7.45
CA PRO A 20 5.59 28.08 7.63
C PRO A 20 6.32 27.83 6.32
N SER A 21 7.09 28.83 5.86
CA SER A 21 7.98 28.70 4.71
C SER A 21 8.68 27.35 4.81
N PRO A 22 8.76 26.56 3.72
CA PRO A 22 9.41 25.27 3.79
C PRO A 22 10.83 25.50 4.29
N LEU A 23 11.08 25.10 5.54
CA LEU A 23 12.45 24.98 6.04
C LEU A 23 13.20 24.13 5.02
N PRO A 24 14.50 24.32 4.79
CA PRO A 24 15.27 23.57 3.82
C PRO A 24 15.50 22.13 4.31
N LEU A 25 14.41 21.38 4.51
CA LEU A 25 14.43 19.94 4.78
C LEU A 25 14.80 19.14 3.52
N ALA A 26 14.71 19.77 2.34
CA ALA A 26 15.12 19.18 1.07
C ALA A 26 16.60 18.83 1.00
N ALA A 27 17.44 19.40 1.87
CA ALA A 27 18.90 19.14 1.86
C ALA A 27 19.33 17.89 2.66
N ILE A 28 18.40 17.25 3.42
CA ILE A 28 18.75 16.08 4.26
C ILE A 28 18.28 14.75 3.65
N ILE A 29 17.43 14.77 2.61
CA ILE A 29 16.74 13.55 2.13
C ILE A 29 17.27 13.05 0.77
N THR A 30 18.29 13.66 0.18
CA THR A 30 18.75 13.31 -1.18
C THR A 30 19.50 11.97 -1.30
N ASP A 31 19.76 11.25 -0.21
CA ASP A 31 20.42 9.93 -0.27
C ASP A 31 19.97 8.99 0.88
N THR A 32 18.66 8.81 1.04
CA THR A 32 18.20 7.73 1.93
C THR A 32 18.29 6.41 1.17
N THR A 33 19.51 5.91 1.04
CA THR A 33 19.75 4.55 0.56
C THR A 33 18.88 3.60 1.36
N MET A 34 18.00 2.84 0.70
CA MET A 34 17.10 1.86 1.32
C MET A 34 17.93 0.81 2.05
N THR A 35 18.19 1.05 3.34
CA THR A 35 18.90 0.09 4.18
C THR A 35 18.04 -1.16 4.41
N LYS A 36 18.66 -2.27 4.80
CA LYS A 36 17.92 -3.50 5.14
C LYS A 36 16.94 -3.26 6.31
N GLU A 37 17.31 -2.45 7.27
CA GLU A 37 16.48 -2.11 8.42
C GLU A 37 15.27 -1.27 7.99
N LEU A 38 15.49 -0.20 7.23
CA LEU A 38 14.41 0.63 6.69
C LEU A 38 13.44 -0.21 5.84
N THR A 39 13.97 -1.07 4.97
CA THR A 39 13.13 -1.97 4.15
C THR A 39 12.29 -2.91 5.03
N LYS A 40 12.85 -3.41 6.13
CA LYS A 40 12.14 -4.23 7.12
C LYS A 40 11.02 -3.44 7.79
N ASP A 41 11.28 -2.21 8.19
CA ASP A 41 10.30 -1.35 8.84
C ASP A 41 9.14 -0.98 7.88
N ILE A 42 9.43 -0.77 6.59
CA ILE A 42 8.41 -0.48 5.58
C ILE A 42 7.59 -1.73 5.24
N ILE A 43 8.24 -2.87 5.01
CA ILE A 43 7.60 -4.10 4.50
C ILE A 43 7.10 -5.00 5.62
N GLN A 44 7.78 -5.03 6.76
CA GLN A 44 7.45 -5.77 7.98
C GLN A 44 7.67 -7.29 7.91
N TRP A 45 7.23 -7.98 6.87
CA TRP A 45 7.38 -9.43 6.74
C TRP A 45 7.56 -9.86 5.29
N ASP A 46 8.19 -11.04 5.07
CA ASP A 46 8.55 -11.59 3.76
C ASP A 46 9.21 -10.52 2.87
N ILE A 47 10.21 -9.87 3.48
CA ILE A 47 10.80 -8.61 3.03
C ILE A 47 11.29 -8.74 1.60
N LYS A 48 11.98 -9.83 1.29
CA LYS A 48 12.60 -10.05 -0.02
C LYS A 48 11.56 -10.15 -1.16
N SER A 49 10.42 -10.79 -0.91
CA SER A 49 9.38 -10.93 -1.92
C SER A 49 8.59 -9.64 -2.12
N TRP A 50 8.17 -9.01 -1.01
CA TRP A 50 7.32 -7.81 -1.09
C TRP A 50 8.08 -6.52 -1.45
N SER A 51 9.37 -6.42 -1.14
CA SER A 51 10.17 -5.24 -1.52
C SER A 51 10.33 -5.05 -3.03
N LYS A 52 10.01 -6.08 -3.83
CA LYS A 52 9.95 -5.95 -5.30
C LYS A 52 8.90 -4.94 -5.74
N ALA A 53 7.80 -4.81 -5.00
CA ALA A 53 6.79 -3.79 -5.25
C ALA A 53 7.38 -2.37 -5.07
N LEU A 54 8.06 -2.11 -3.94
CA LEU A 54 8.71 -0.81 -3.71
C LEU A 54 9.67 -0.46 -4.83
N SER A 55 10.58 -1.39 -5.17
CA SER A 55 11.57 -1.17 -6.25
C SER A 55 10.92 -0.96 -7.62
N PHE A 56 9.76 -1.56 -7.86
CA PHE A 56 9.01 -1.36 -9.09
C PHE A 56 8.36 0.01 -9.12
N TRP A 57 7.68 0.42 -8.04
CA TRP A 57 7.05 1.72 -7.92
C TRP A 57 8.07 2.86 -8.00
N ASP A 58 9.21 2.72 -7.30
CA ASP A 58 10.28 3.73 -7.32
C ASP A 58 10.77 4.05 -8.73
N ARG A 59 10.89 3.02 -9.58
CA ARG A 59 11.37 3.21 -10.97
C ARG A 59 10.31 3.70 -11.94
N LYS A 60 9.02 3.57 -11.59
CA LYS A 60 7.91 3.83 -12.53
C LYS A 60 7.15 5.12 -12.24
N ILE A 61 7.24 5.63 -11.02
CA ILE A 61 6.58 6.87 -10.61
C ILE A 61 7.51 8.04 -10.84
N ASP A 62 7.00 9.07 -11.47
CA ASP A 62 7.60 10.40 -11.52
C ASP A 62 7.27 11.12 -10.20
N TRP A 63 8.18 10.98 -9.23
CA TRP A 63 7.95 11.47 -7.87
C TRP A 63 7.85 13.00 -7.79
N ASP A 64 8.40 13.73 -8.75
CA ASP A 64 8.33 15.19 -8.76
C ASP A 64 6.91 15.71 -8.99
N LYS A 65 6.07 14.90 -9.62
CA LYS A 65 4.65 15.21 -9.87
C LYS A 65 3.70 14.79 -8.75
N ILE A 66 4.20 14.16 -7.70
CA ILE A 66 3.40 13.69 -6.58
C ILE A 66 3.54 14.66 -5.42
N GLU A 67 2.42 15.10 -4.87
CA GLU A 67 2.37 15.95 -3.68
C GLU A 67 1.84 15.20 -2.46
N ASN A 68 0.76 14.42 -2.66
CA ASN A 68 0.11 13.74 -1.56
C ASN A 68 -0.23 12.27 -1.84
N GLY A 69 -0.38 11.50 -0.77
CA GLY A 69 -0.77 10.10 -0.85
C GLY A 69 -1.65 9.62 0.29
N LEU A 70 -2.26 8.46 0.08
CA LEU A 70 -3.03 7.73 1.08
C LEU A 70 -2.50 6.30 1.17
N GLU A 71 -2.16 5.86 2.37
CA GLU A 71 -1.97 4.43 2.66
C GLU A 71 -3.26 3.85 3.24
N LEU A 72 -3.77 2.77 2.63
CA LEU A 72 -4.91 2.01 3.14
C LEU A 72 -4.43 0.75 3.87
N GLY A 73 -4.98 0.50 5.07
CA GLY A 73 -4.65 -0.66 5.89
C GLY A 73 -3.20 -0.64 6.36
N GLY A 74 -2.71 0.51 6.79
CA GLY A 74 -1.31 0.78 7.08
C GLY A 74 -0.76 0.02 8.27
N ARG A 75 -1.60 -0.41 9.23
CA ARG A 75 -1.16 -1.03 10.49
C ARG A 75 -0.07 -0.19 11.17
N GLU A 76 1.19 -0.57 11.00
CA GLU A 76 2.36 0.16 11.54
C GLU A 76 2.80 1.33 10.63
N GLY A 77 2.11 1.59 9.51
CA GLY A 77 2.34 2.77 8.65
C GLY A 77 3.60 2.71 7.79
N GLY A 78 4.05 1.51 7.40
CA GLY A 78 5.30 1.35 6.68
C GLY A 78 5.31 2.03 5.31
N LEU A 79 4.23 1.97 4.54
CA LEU A 79 4.15 2.64 3.24
C LEU A 79 3.93 4.15 3.38
N SER A 80 3.27 4.60 4.45
CA SER A 80 3.21 6.03 4.80
C SER A 80 4.60 6.58 5.11
N LEU A 81 5.41 5.84 5.88
CA LEU A 81 6.81 6.18 6.09
C LEU A 81 7.58 6.30 4.78
N TRP A 82 7.40 5.31 3.89
CA TRP A 82 8.07 5.30 2.58
C TRP A 82 7.71 6.52 1.72
N LEU A 83 6.42 6.92 1.68
CA LEU A 83 5.99 8.14 0.98
C LEU A 83 6.54 9.41 1.65
N ALA A 84 6.51 9.49 2.98
CA ALA A 84 7.02 10.62 3.73
C ALA A 84 8.54 10.81 3.55
N LEU A 85 9.32 9.72 3.47
CA LEU A 85 10.76 9.76 3.15
C LEU A 85 11.04 10.29 1.75
N LYS A 86 10.06 10.28 0.84
CA LYS A 86 10.12 10.94 -0.47
C LYS A 86 9.64 12.40 -0.42
N GLY A 87 9.40 12.94 0.77
CA GLY A 87 8.92 14.32 0.97
C GLY A 87 7.43 14.50 0.65
N LYS A 88 6.64 13.41 0.57
CA LYS A 88 5.21 13.49 0.22
C LYS A 88 4.35 13.58 1.48
N THR A 89 3.37 14.49 1.47
CA THR A 89 2.35 14.50 2.53
C THR A 89 1.49 13.26 2.41
N THR A 90 1.22 12.59 3.54
CA THR A 90 0.56 11.28 3.49
C THR A 90 -0.52 11.17 4.55
N VAL A 91 -1.65 10.61 4.18
CA VAL A 91 -2.65 10.10 5.13
C VAL A 91 -2.33 8.64 5.39
N CYS A 92 -1.89 8.33 6.62
CA CYS A 92 -1.76 6.96 7.09
C CYS A 92 -3.11 6.50 7.62
N SER A 93 -3.69 5.44 7.05
CA SER A 93 -5.01 4.99 7.46
C SER A 93 -5.09 3.49 7.71
N ASP A 94 -5.96 3.14 8.65
CA ASP A 94 -6.44 1.78 8.90
C ASP A 94 -7.89 1.86 9.36
N LEU A 95 -8.55 0.73 9.57
CA LEU A 95 -9.95 0.70 9.98
C LEU A 95 -10.17 1.35 11.36
N LYS A 96 -9.21 1.18 12.29
CA LYS A 96 -9.29 1.71 13.68
C LYS A 96 -7.91 1.98 14.24
N GLU A 97 -7.84 3.02 15.08
CA GLU A 97 -6.70 3.33 15.96
C GLU A 97 -5.34 3.39 15.25
N VAL A 98 -5.32 3.81 13.98
CA VAL A 98 -4.10 3.82 13.16
C VAL A 98 -2.99 4.66 13.80
N LYS A 99 -3.32 5.77 14.45
CA LYS A 99 -2.33 6.60 15.13
C LYS A 99 -1.58 5.82 16.21
N ASN A 100 -2.29 5.08 17.05
CA ASN A 100 -1.70 4.31 18.16
C ASN A 100 -0.73 3.25 17.67
N THR A 101 -0.97 2.67 16.49
CA THR A 101 -0.14 1.60 15.92
C THR A 101 1.04 2.13 15.09
N ALA A 102 0.87 3.24 14.37
CA ALA A 102 1.83 3.70 13.36
C ALA A 102 2.75 4.85 13.83
N GLU A 103 2.31 5.69 14.79
CA GLU A 103 3.02 6.92 15.16
C GLU A 103 4.46 6.65 15.66
N GLN A 104 4.67 5.58 16.41
CA GLN A 104 6.00 5.25 16.96
C GLN A 104 7.04 4.98 15.87
N LEU A 105 6.63 4.32 14.78
CA LEU A 105 7.50 4.14 13.63
C LEU A 105 7.87 5.49 13.01
N HIS A 106 6.89 6.35 12.79
CA HIS A 106 7.09 7.64 12.14
C HIS A 106 7.91 8.62 13.00
N LEU A 107 7.75 8.57 14.33
CA LEU A 107 8.57 9.32 15.29
C LEU A 107 10.05 8.92 15.21
N ARG A 108 10.35 7.61 15.15
CA ARG A 108 11.71 7.09 15.03
C ARG A 108 12.44 7.64 13.80
N TYR A 109 11.73 7.83 12.70
CA TYR A 109 12.27 8.39 11.46
C TYR A 109 12.05 9.90 11.32
N LYS A 110 11.47 10.58 12.31
CA LYS A 110 11.18 12.04 12.32
C LYS A 110 10.29 12.49 11.16
N MET A 111 9.36 11.64 10.72
CA MET A 111 8.47 11.90 9.58
C MET A 111 7.04 12.28 9.96
N THR A 112 6.74 12.44 11.23
CA THR A 112 5.38 12.75 11.71
C THR A 112 4.79 14.06 11.17
N SER A 113 5.62 15.03 10.82
CA SER A 113 5.17 16.30 10.26
C SER A 113 4.57 16.19 8.84
N LEU A 114 4.90 15.12 8.12
CA LEU A 114 4.39 14.82 6.78
C LEU A 114 3.23 13.81 6.81
N ILE A 115 2.90 13.26 7.99
CA ILE A 115 1.94 12.17 8.08
C ILE A 115 0.74 12.58 8.95
N LYS A 116 -0.44 12.53 8.36
CA LYS A 116 -1.73 12.64 9.06
C LYS A 116 -2.27 11.24 9.33
N TYR A 117 -2.78 11.00 10.53
CA TYR A 117 -3.42 9.73 10.92
C TYR A 117 -4.93 9.86 10.83
N GLN A 118 -5.58 8.92 10.17
CA GLN A 118 -7.03 8.94 10.03
C GLN A 118 -7.57 7.52 9.92
N ASP A 119 -8.53 7.17 10.77
CA ASP A 119 -9.24 5.91 10.65
C ASP A 119 -10.18 5.98 9.44
N ILE A 120 -9.98 5.07 8.47
CA ILE A 120 -10.73 5.02 7.22
C ILE A 120 -11.13 3.57 6.91
N ASP A 121 -12.41 3.36 6.71
CA ASP A 121 -12.91 2.14 6.08
C ASP A 121 -12.64 2.24 4.57
N ALA A 122 -11.83 1.31 4.04
CA ALA A 122 -11.49 1.27 2.62
C ALA A 122 -12.71 1.07 1.69
N THR A 123 -13.84 0.64 2.25
CA THR A 123 -15.13 0.52 1.52
C THR A 123 -15.94 1.82 1.50
N ASN A 124 -15.45 2.87 2.17
CA ASN A 124 -16.09 4.17 2.22
C ASN A 124 -15.03 5.26 2.48
N ILE A 125 -14.23 5.57 1.49
CA ILE A 125 -13.14 6.55 1.58
C ILE A 125 -13.73 7.96 1.52
N PRO A 126 -13.55 8.83 2.56
CA PRO A 126 -14.18 10.14 2.65
C PRO A 126 -13.46 11.23 1.83
N TYR A 127 -12.99 10.86 0.63
CA TYR A 127 -12.29 11.73 -0.30
C TYR A 127 -12.76 11.51 -1.73
N GLU A 128 -12.71 12.56 -2.54
CA GLU A 128 -13.01 12.51 -3.97
C GLU A 128 -12.00 13.37 -4.74
N ASN A 129 -11.38 12.81 -5.80
CA ASN A 129 -10.39 13.50 -6.65
C ASN A 129 -9.30 14.24 -5.84
N TYR A 130 -8.79 13.60 -4.80
CA TYR A 130 -7.92 14.28 -3.81
C TYR A 130 -6.48 13.79 -3.82
N PHE A 131 -6.22 12.50 -4.01
CA PHE A 131 -4.89 11.92 -3.89
C PHE A 131 -4.19 11.76 -5.25
N ASP A 132 -2.91 12.10 -5.28
CA ASP A 132 -2.03 11.77 -6.41
C ASP A 132 -1.67 10.29 -6.40
N ILE A 133 -1.50 9.71 -5.20
CA ILE A 133 -1.21 8.29 -4.98
C ILE A 133 -2.11 7.72 -3.89
N ILE A 134 -2.65 6.52 -4.16
CA ILE A 134 -3.16 5.63 -3.12
C ILE A 134 -2.32 4.36 -3.15
N VAL A 135 -1.88 3.90 -1.98
CA VAL A 135 -1.04 2.71 -1.87
C VAL A 135 -1.58 1.76 -0.83
N PHE A 136 -1.49 0.45 -1.11
CA PHE A 136 -1.77 -0.58 -0.13
C PHE A 136 -0.93 -1.85 -0.31
N LYS A 137 -0.79 -2.61 0.77
CA LYS A 137 -0.15 -3.92 0.79
C LYS A 137 -0.98 -4.93 1.57
N SER A 138 -1.46 -5.99 0.90
CA SER A 138 -2.07 -7.16 1.55
C SER A 138 -3.29 -6.82 2.43
N ILE A 139 -4.29 -6.13 1.88
CA ILE A 139 -5.52 -5.78 2.60
C ILE A 139 -6.78 -6.40 1.98
N ILE A 140 -6.79 -6.60 0.66
CA ILE A 140 -8.00 -6.99 -0.07
C ILE A 140 -8.52 -8.34 0.39
N GLY A 141 -7.61 -9.31 0.62
CA GLY A 141 -8.00 -10.63 1.13
C GLY A 141 -8.65 -10.58 2.51
N GLY A 142 -8.17 -9.70 3.38
CA GLY A 142 -8.73 -9.48 4.72
C GLY A 142 -10.09 -8.80 4.70
N ILE A 143 -10.31 -7.87 3.77
CA ILE A 143 -11.59 -7.18 3.56
C ILE A 143 -12.64 -8.15 3.00
N GLY A 144 -12.25 -9.03 2.09
CA GLY A 144 -13.14 -10.02 1.46
C GLY A 144 -13.45 -11.26 2.29
N ARG A 145 -13.28 -11.24 3.62
CA ARG A 145 -13.62 -12.36 4.50
C ARG A 145 -15.05 -12.84 4.25
N ASN A 146 -15.28 -14.13 4.51
CA ASN A 146 -16.55 -14.80 4.24
C ASN A 146 -16.95 -14.80 2.75
N ASP A 147 -15.95 -14.90 1.88
CA ASP A 147 -16.09 -14.96 0.42
C ASP A 147 -16.82 -13.75 -0.20
N ASN A 148 -16.64 -12.57 0.38
CA ASN A 148 -17.31 -11.36 -0.06
C ASN A 148 -16.52 -10.66 -1.18
N TYR A 149 -16.80 -11.07 -2.43
CA TYR A 149 -16.22 -10.49 -3.64
C TYR A 149 -16.65 -9.03 -3.85
N GLU A 150 -17.94 -8.71 -3.61
CA GLU A 150 -18.51 -7.39 -3.88
C GLU A 150 -17.87 -6.31 -3.00
N ILE A 151 -17.55 -6.64 -1.75
CA ILE A 151 -16.87 -5.71 -0.86
C ILE A 151 -15.44 -5.42 -1.34
N GLN A 152 -14.75 -6.42 -1.89
CA GLN A 152 -13.43 -6.23 -2.49
C GLN A 152 -13.53 -5.31 -3.72
N GLN A 153 -14.50 -5.54 -4.60
CA GLN A 153 -14.74 -4.67 -5.76
C GLN A 153 -15.09 -3.24 -5.34
N LYS A 154 -15.88 -3.08 -4.27
CA LYS A 154 -16.23 -1.76 -3.74
C LYS A 154 -15.01 -0.96 -3.31
N VAL A 155 -14.01 -1.59 -2.71
CA VAL A 155 -12.74 -0.92 -2.34
C VAL A 155 -12.08 -0.28 -3.55
N PHE A 156 -11.99 -0.98 -4.68
CA PHE A 156 -11.37 -0.42 -5.89
C PHE A 156 -12.17 0.75 -6.48
N LYS A 157 -13.51 0.72 -6.39
CA LYS A 157 -14.36 1.87 -6.77
C LYS A 157 -14.12 3.08 -5.87
N GLU A 158 -14.00 2.87 -4.55
CA GLU A 158 -13.70 3.94 -3.61
C GLU A 158 -12.28 4.53 -3.83
N ILE A 159 -11.30 3.68 -4.10
CA ILE A 159 -9.95 4.09 -4.49
C ILE A 159 -9.99 4.94 -5.76
N TYR A 160 -10.69 4.47 -6.79
CA TYR A 160 -10.84 5.21 -8.06
C TYR A 160 -11.49 6.58 -7.83
N LYS A 161 -12.57 6.66 -7.02
CA LYS A 161 -13.23 7.91 -6.65
C LYS A 161 -12.25 8.88 -5.97
N ALA A 162 -11.46 8.38 -5.02
CA ALA A 162 -10.57 9.20 -4.19
C ALA A 162 -9.31 9.69 -4.92
N LEU A 163 -8.86 9.01 -5.97
CA LEU A 163 -7.75 9.43 -6.82
C LEU A 163 -8.13 10.65 -7.67
N LYS A 164 -7.19 11.58 -7.86
CA LYS A 164 -7.27 12.64 -8.87
C LYS A 164 -7.30 12.04 -10.28
N PRO A 165 -7.82 12.74 -11.30
CA PRO A 165 -7.55 12.39 -12.69
C PRO A 165 -6.03 12.31 -12.95
N GLY A 166 -5.56 11.18 -13.52
CA GLY A 166 -4.13 10.88 -13.67
C GLY A 166 -3.43 10.39 -12.39
N GLY A 167 -4.15 10.34 -11.27
CA GLY A 167 -3.65 9.78 -10.02
C GLY A 167 -3.45 8.25 -10.10
N LYS A 168 -2.58 7.71 -9.25
CA LYS A 168 -2.11 6.33 -9.37
C LYS A 168 -2.40 5.50 -8.14
N LEU A 169 -2.94 4.31 -8.37
CA LEU A 169 -3.00 3.24 -7.37
C LEU A 169 -1.71 2.42 -7.46
N LEU A 170 -0.99 2.32 -6.35
CA LEU A 170 0.14 1.42 -6.14
C LEU A 170 -0.34 0.25 -5.28
N PHE A 171 -0.38 -0.94 -5.82
CA PHE A 171 -0.92 -2.08 -5.10
C PHE A 171 0.04 -3.25 -5.03
N ALA A 172 0.02 -3.94 -3.89
CA ALA A 172 0.65 -5.24 -3.71
C ALA A 172 -0.29 -6.13 -2.89
N GLU A 173 -0.70 -7.28 -3.45
CA GLU A 173 -1.74 -8.12 -2.84
C GLU A 173 -1.41 -9.60 -2.93
N ASN A 174 -1.95 -10.36 -1.96
CA ASN A 174 -1.86 -11.81 -1.94
C ASN A 174 -2.80 -12.45 -2.95
N LEU A 175 -2.25 -13.29 -3.83
CA LEU A 175 -3.03 -14.09 -4.78
C LEU A 175 -3.40 -15.47 -4.22
N ILE A 176 -4.42 -16.05 -4.84
CA ILE A 176 -4.87 -17.43 -4.57
C ILE A 176 -3.74 -18.46 -4.82
N SER A 177 -2.89 -18.21 -5.83
CA SER A 177 -1.77 -19.07 -6.21
C SER A 177 -2.17 -20.49 -6.67
N SER A 178 -1.22 -21.43 -6.77
CA SER A 178 -1.48 -22.80 -7.22
C SER A 178 -2.34 -23.61 -6.23
N PRO A 179 -3.03 -24.68 -6.67
CA PRO A 179 -3.78 -25.58 -5.78
C PRO A 179 -2.92 -26.19 -4.68
N PHE A 180 -1.66 -26.49 -4.97
CA PHE A 180 -0.68 -26.97 -3.99
C PHE A 180 -0.42 -25.90 -2.92
N HIS A 181 -0.19 -24.66 -3.34
CA HIS A 181 0.04 -23.54 -2.46
C HIS A 181 -1.18 -23.27 -1.56
N GLN A 182 -2.39 -23.34 -2.10
CA GLN A 182 -3.63 -23.19 -1.32
C GLN A 182 -3.75 -24.27 -0.23
N ARG A 183 -3.44 -25.53 -0.54
CA ARG A 183 -3.47 -26.62 0.43
C ARG A 183 -2.47 -26.41 1.57
N LEU A 184 -1.23 -26.01 1.24
CA LEU A 184 -0.22 -25.70 2.24
C LEU A 184 -0.60 -24.47 3.09
N ARG A 185 -1.14 -23.43 2.47
CA ARG A 185 -1.57 -22.22 3.17
C ARG A 185 -2.67 -22.52 4.20
N LYS A 186 -3.67 -23.32 3.87
CA LYS A 186 -4.70 -23.76 4.82
C LYS A 186 -4.14 -24.51 6.02
N ARG A 187 -3.02 -25.24 5.84
CA ARG A 187 -2.39 -26.04 6.90
C ARG A 187 -1.39 -25.25 7.76
N PHE A 188 -0.68 -24.29 7.18
CA PHE A 188 0.49 -23.66 7.81
C PHE A 188 0.34 -22.16 8.07
N VAL A 189 -0.73 -21.52 7.60
CA VAL A 189 -0.97 -20.09 7.77
C VAL A 189 -2.25 -19.88 8.59
N ASN A 190 -2.12 -19.28 9.78
CA ASN A 190 -3.22 -19.16 10.75
C ASN A 190 -4.48 -18.48 10.20
N TRP A 191 -4.33 -17.49 9.31
CA TRP A 191 -5.45 -16.78 8.65
C TRP A 191 -5.80 -17.33 7.28
N GLY A 192 -5.13 -18.41 6.83
CA GLY A 192 -5.26 -18.93 5.47
C GLY A 192 -6.66 -19.44 5.09
N SER A 193 -7.51 -19.75 6.08
CA SER A 193 -8.89 -20.18 5.87
C SER A 193 -9.92 -19.05 5.91
N SER A 194 -9.60 -17.90 6.54
CA SER A 194 -10.53 -16.78 6.71
C SER A 194 -10.38 -15.70 5.65
N TRP A 195 -9.26 -15.63 4.96
CA TRP A 195 -9.00 -14.66 3.92
C TRP A 195 -9.55 -15.12 2.57
N ARG A 196 -10.20 -14.20 1.85
CA ARG A 196 -10.55 -14.38 0.46
C ARG A 196 -9.42 -13.89 -0.43
N TYR A 197 -8.53 -14.80 -0.82
CA TYR A 197 -7.46 -14.50 -1.76
C TYR A 197 -8.03 -14.24 -3.15
N VAL A 198 -7.49 -13.24 -3.84
CA VAL A 198 -7.92 -12.87 -5.19
C VAL A 198 -7.11 -13.60 -6.25
N SER A 199 -7.72 -13.91 -7.37
CA SER A 199 -7.02 -14.38 -8.56
C SER A 199 -6.47 -13.21 -9.37
N ILE A 200 -5.55 -13.49 -10.29
CA ILE A 200 -5.06 -12.49 -11.26
C ILE A 200 -6.19 -11.93 -12.13
N ASN A 201 -7.18 -12.77 -12.48
CA ASN A 201 -8.30 -12.35 -13.30
C ASN A 201 -9.25 -11.42 -12.52
N GLU A 202 -9.52 -11.72 -11.25
CA GLU A 202 -10.28 -10.83 -10.38
C GLU A 202 -9.55 -9.48 -10.18
N MET A 203 -8.22 -9.49 -10.00
CA MET A 203 -7.46 -8.24 -9.93
C MET A 203 -7.61 -7.40 -11.21
N LYS A 204 -7.57 -8.02 -12.39
CA LYS A 204 -7.82 -7.32 -13.66
C LYS A 204 -9.23 -6.77 -13.74
N GLU A 205 -10.22 -7.53 -13.26
CA GLU A 205 -11.62 -7.07 -13.24
C GLU A 205 -11.83 -5.90 -12.28
N PHE A 206 -11.20 -5.91 -11.10
CA PHE A 206 -11.25 -4.80 -10.16
C PHE A 206 -10.62 -3.51 -10.71
N LEU A 207 -9.63 -3.66 -11.59
CA LEU A 207 -8.86 -2.56 -12.16
C LEU A 207 -9.35 -2.12 -13.54
N LYS A 208 -10.45 -2.67 -14.05
CA LYS A 208 -10.92 -2.42 -15.43
C LYS A 208 -11.31 -0.96 -15.71
N ASP A 209 -11.73 -0.22 -14.70
CA ASP A 209 -12.14 1.18 -14.83
C ASP A 209 -10.93 2.15 -14.88
N PHE A 210 -9.72 1.66 -14.56
CA PHE A 210 -8.50 2.44 -14.68
C PHE A 210 -8.03 2.52 -16.13
N SER A 211 -7.53 3.71 -16.53
CA SER A 211 -7.10 3.97 -17.92
C SER A 211 -5.90 3.12 -18.33
N THR A 212 -4.98 2.86 -17.39
CA THR A 212 -3.84 1.97 -17.59
C THR A 212 -3.63 1.09 -16.39
N CYS A 213 -3.19 -0.15 -16.61
CA CYS A 213 -2.89 -1.08 -15.54
C CYS A 213 -1.71 -1.97 -15.91
N GLY A 214 -0.68 -1.95 -15.06
CA GLY A 214 0.46 -2.87 -15.15
C GLY A 214 0.51 -3.79 -13.94
N ILE A 215 0.29 -5.11 -14.14
CA ILE A 215 0.36 -6.13 -13.09
C ILE A 215 1.61 -6.97 -13.27
N LYS A 216 2.35 -7.18 -12.20
CA LYS A 216 3.46 -8.14 -12.10
C LYS A 216 3.19 -9.12 -10.99
N THR A 217 3.80 -10.30 -11.07
CA THR A 217 3.66 -11.35 -10.06
C THR A 217 5.01 -11.83 -9.58
N THR A 218 5.08 -12.32 -8.35
CA THR A 218 6.29 -12.89 -7.76
C THR A 218 5.98 -13.85 -6.62
N GLY A 219 6.96 -14.67 -6.26
CA GLY A 219 6.93 -15.54 -5.10
C GLY A 219 6.14 -16.82 -5.32
N VAL A 220 6.75 -17.95 -4.98
CA VAL A 220 6.16 -19.30 -5.02
C VAL A 220 6.33 -19.99 -3.68
N LEU A 221 7.53 -19.99 -3.11
CA LEU A 221 7.88 -20.67 -1.86
C LEU A 221 8.07 -19.74 -0.67
N GLY A 222 8.43 -18.47 -0.89
CA GLY A 222 8.86 -17.53 0.16
C GLY A 222 7.91 -17.44 1.34
N THR A 223 6.60 -17.44 1.11
CA THR A 223 5.57 -17.37 2.16
C THR A 223 5.58 -18.52 3.18
N PHE A 224 6.21 -19.67 2.84
CA PHE A 224 6.23 -20.85 3.72
C PHE A 224 7.38 -20.85 4.74
N GLY A 225 8.28 -19.89 4.66
CA GLY A 225 9.31 -19.70 5.69
C GLY A 225 8.71 -19.34 7.04
N ARG A 226 9.15 -20.00 8.12
CA ARG A 226 8.65 -19.77 9.47
C ARG A 226 9.25 -18.51 10.12
N ASN A 227 10.42 -18.09 9.65
CA ASN A 227 11.10 -16.87 10.04
C ASN A 227 11.68 -16.15 8.83
N GLU A 228 12.17 -14.93 9.01
CA GLU A 228 12.62 -14.10 7.89
C GLU A 228 13.85 -14.69 7.17
N SER A 229 14.74 -15.37 7.88
CA SER A 229 15.89 -16.03 7.26
C SER A 229 15.47 -17.16 6.31
N GLN A 230 14.50 -17.97 6.72
CA GLN A 230 13.94 -19.02 5.87
C GLN A 230 13.19 -18.44 4.67
N ARG A 231 12.39 -17.35 4.89
CA ARG A 231 11.71 -16.65 3.80
C ARG A 231 12.70 -16.10 2.79
N ASN A 232 13.77 -15.47 3.24
CA ASN A 232 14.82 -14.94 2.39
C ASN A 232 15.51 -16.04 1.57
N PHE A 233 15.78 -17.19 2.16
CA PHE A 233 16.34 -18.35 1.45
C PHE A 233 15.39 -18.88 0.38
N LEU A 234 14.12 -19.14 0.74
CA LEU A 234 13.10 -19.62 -0.20
C LEU A 234 12.82 -18.60 -1.31
N SER A 235 12.75 -17.31 -0.97
CA SER A 235 12.60 -16.23 -1.96
C SER A 235 13.81 -16.10 -2.88
N THR A 236 15.01 -16.52 -2.44
CA THR A 236 16.17 -16.61 -3.34
C THR A 236 15.98 -17.70 -4.39
N ILE A 237 15.44 -18.86 -4.00
CA ILE A 237 15.07 -19.93 -4.94
C ILE A 237 13.99 -19.43 -5.90
N ASP A 238 12.99 -18.73 -5.38
CA ASP A 238 11.96 -18.10 -6.21
C ASP A 238 12.58 -17.17 -7.26
N GLU A 239 13.50 -16.29 -6.87
CA GLU A 239 14.14 -15.34 -7.79
C GLU A 239 15.00 -16.00 -8.87
N LEU A 240 15.79 -16.98 -8.47
CA LEU A 240 16.74 -17.60 -9.38
C LEU A 240 16.04 -18.52 -10.41
N ILE A 241 14.98 -19.22 -9.98
CA ILE A 241 14.36 -20.29 -10.75
C ILE A 241 12.85 -20.11 -10.90
N LEU A 242 12.08 -20.16 -9.79
CA LEU A 242 10.64 -20.38 -9.85
C LEU A 242 9.86 -19.22 -10.46
N ASN A 243 10.26 -17.98 -10.20
CA ASN A 243 9.63 -16.82 -10.82
C ASN A 243 9.79 -16.77 -12.34
N LYS A 244 10.77 -17.49 -12.89
CA LYS A 244 11.04 -17.54 -14.35
C LYS A 244 10.27 -18.66 -15.04
N VAL A 245 10.05 -19.79 -14.35
CA VAL A 245 9.46 -21.00 -14.94
C VAL A 245 7.99 -21.20 -14.54
N CYS A 246 7.58 -20.71 -13.37
CA CYS A 246 6.20 -20.85 -12.92
C CYS A 246 5.30 -19.81 -13.60
N PRO A 247 4.10 -20.21 -14.04
CA PRO A 247 3.12 -19.27 -14.59
C PRO A 247 2.64 -18.26 -13.54
N ASP A 248 2.14 -17.11 -13.98
CA ASP A 248 1.76 -16.01 -13.10
C ASP A 248 0.68 -16.37 -12.07
N ASN A 249 -0.27 -17.23 -12.43
CA ASN A 249 -1.32 -17.72 -11.53
C ASN A 249 -0.83 -18.73 -10.46
N TRP A 250 0.44 -19.11 -10.49
CA TRP A 250 1.06 -19.94 -9.45
C TRP A 250 1.83 -19.10 -8.41
N LYS A 251 2.04 -17.83 -8.68
CA LYS A 251 2.73 -16.91 -7.78
C LYS A 251 1.75 -16.34 -6.76
N TYR A 252 2.22 -16.04 -5.55
CA TYR A 252 1.33 -15.64 -4.46
C TYR A 252 1.25 -14.13 -4.21
N ILE A 253 2.04 -13.32 -4.90
CA ILE A 253 1.99 -11.85 -4.83
C ILE A 253 1.71 -11.29 -6.22
N ALA A 254 0.69 -10.44 -6.33
CA ALA A 254 0.56 -9.47 -7.42
C ALA A 254 0.95 -8.09 -6.92
N TYR A 255 1.66 -7.32 -7.74
CA TYR A 255 1.91 -5.91 -7.49
C TYR A 255 1.89 -5.13 -8.79
N GLY A 256 1.54 -3.87 -8.70
CA GLY A 256 1.38 -3.08 -9.91
C GLY A 256 1.08 -1.62 -9.69
N ILE A 257 0.79 -0.96 -10.79
CA ILE A 257 0.34 0.43 -10.85
C ILE A 257 -0.87 0.47 -11.77
N ALA A 258 -1.91 1.17 -11.34
CA ALA A 258 -3.06 1.49 -12.17
C ALA A 258 -3.30 3.01 -12.12
N GLU A 259 -3.62 3.64 -13.25
CA GLU A 259 -3.83 5.08 -13.38
C GLU A 259 -5.31 5.38 -13.63
N LYS A 260 -5.87 6.37 -12.92
CA LYS A 260 -7.24 6.88 -13.15
C LYS A 260 -7.36 7.69 -14.41
#